data_d6ff0f3135b8668bd0e9510ead6f0d23
#
_entry.id   d6ff0f3135b8668bd0e9510ead6f0d23
#
_cell.length_a   1.000
_cell.length_b   1.000
_cell.length_c   1.000
_cell.angle_alpha   90.00
_cell.angle_beta   90.00
_cell.angle_gamma   90.00
#
_symmetry.space_group_name_H-M   'P 1'
#
loop_
_entity.id
_entity.type
_entity.pdbx_description
1 polymer ?
#
loop_
_entity_poly.entity_id
_entity_poly.type
_entity_poly.pdbx_seq_one_letter_code
_entity_poly.pdbx_strand_id
1 'polypeptide(L)'
;MKKTAPILLLSALGLASSPISAVTINKSLCVGMTSKSLSGQSVNFWGYYDCSGGMMGGGGMGGMGSATVPGPILEIGTGDTLNLTLNVNMMTPMESSPYQGHTIHLHGADVQTSEDGVPETNGNTVMGDTYTWSPSVGHEGSYPYHCHVHTVKHLEMGMYSAIIVRPRDASGNFLNRLNQDAATTYNYSQVYVLSTVDPAYHTATGDSTVFADYNPQYFLLSGREGKTTGAPALTLAAARNKKVALRLIGMHSTNSTFQIKDTNGNLKPFTVYIRDGRALPTPKTVTSLDISPGQRADLLFTLPSTSGTWYPQVVYKKLRDNAPYATVYGKITF
;
A
#
# COMPACT_ATOMS: atom_id res chain seq x y z
N MET A 1 -31.94 51.84 43.95
CA MET A 1 -32.48 51.14 42.77
C MET A 1 -31.35 50.32 42.15
N LYS A 2 -31.33 49.02 42.42
CA LYS A 2 -30.33 48.07 41.88
C LYS A 2 -30.89 47.53 40.57
N LYS A 3 -30.20 47.75 39.45
CA LYS A 3 -30.52 47.15 38.15
C LYS A 3 -29.94 45.76 38.06
N THR A 4 -30.78 44.74 38.02
CA THR A 4 -30.41 43.36 37.71
C THR A 4 -30.34 43.18 36.19
N ALA A 5 -29.18 42.77 35.65
CA ALA A 5 -29.00 42.39 34.25
C ALA A 5 -29.43 40.94 34.05
N PRO A 6 -30.06 40.58 32.93
CA PRO A 6 -30.43 39.20 32.65
C PRO A 6 -29.22 38.38 32.21
N ILE A 7 -29.04 37.22 32.80
CA ILE A 7 -28.06 36.21 32.37
C ILE A 7 -28.66 35.49 31.17
N LEU A 8 -28.02 35.66 30.00
CA LEU A 8 -28.32 34.88 28.80
C LEU A 8 -27.68 33.47 28.94
N LEU A 9 -28.51 32.44 29.14
CA LEU A 9 -28.06 31.04 29.06
C LEU A 9 -27.85 30.69 27.60
N LEU A 10 -26.61 30.60 27.14
CA LEU A 10 -26.26 29.99 25.85
C LEU A 10 -26.39 28.47 26.00
N SER A 11 -27.47 27.89 25.45
CA SER A 11 -27.57 26.45 25.29
C SER A 11 -26.61 25.99 24.19
N ALA A 12 -25.52 25.37 24.55
CA ALA A 12 -24.67 24.65 23.61
C ALA A 12 -25.46 23.44 23.07
N LEU A 13 -25.98 23.57 21.83
CA LEU A 13 -26.41 22.39 21.07
C LEU A 13 -25.15 21.53 20.78
N GLY A 14 -24.94 20.50 21.55
CA GLY A 14 -24.01 19.45 21.22
C GLY A 14 -24.51 18.75 19.95
N LEU A 15 -23.82 18.95 18.84
CA LEU A 15 -23.98 18.12 17.65
C LEU A 15 -23.55 16.69 18.04
N ALA A 16 -24.54 15.86 18.38
CA ALA A 16 -24.31 14.41 18.51
C ALA A 16 -23.92 13.91 17.12
N SER A 17 -22.64 13.64 16.92
CA SER A 17 -22.19 12.91 15.74
C SER A 17 -22.84 11.52 15.80
N SER A 18 -23.68 11.21 14.81
CA SER A 18 -24.22 9.86 14.66
C SER A 18 -23.04 8.87 14.59
N PRO A 19 -23.08 7.74 15.31
CA PRO A 19 -22.03 6.76 15.23
C PRO A 19 -21.93 6.28 13.77
N ILE A 20 -20.72 6.28 13.21
CA ILE A 20 -20.44 5.66 11.91
C ILE A 20 -20.79 4.17 12.04
N SER A 21 -21.55 3.63 11.09
CA SER A 21 -21.87 2.19 11.07
C SER A 21 -20.59 1.39 10.80
N ALA A 22 -20.01 0.87 11.87
CA ALA A 22 -18.83 0.02 11.83
C ALA A 22 -19.17 -1.35 11.24
N VAL A 23 -18.31 -1.90 10.41
CA VAL A 23 -18.47 -3.23 9.80
C VAL A 23 -17.29 -4.11 10.19
N THR A 24 -17.56 -5.38 10.52
CA THR A 24 -16.49 -6.39 10.66
C THR A 24 -16.21 -7.02 9.31
N ILE A 25 -14.98 -6.93 8.86
CA ILE A 25 -14.49 -7.45 7.60
C ILE A 25 -13.57 -8.64 7.91
N ASN A 26 -14.02 -9.84 7.53
CA ASN A 26 -13.22 -11.05 7.67
C ASN A 26 -12.58 -11.36 6.32
N LYS A 27 -11.26 -11.43 6.27
CA LYS A 27 -10.47 -11.76 5.09
C LYS A 27 -9.50 -12.89 5.41
N SER A 28 -9.38 -13.83 4.49
CA SER A 28 -8.38 -14.88 4.56
C SER A 28 -7.41 -14.75 3.40
N LEU A 29 -6.13 -14.67 3.75
CA LEU A 29 -5.04 -14.70 2.78
C LEU A 29 -4.31 -16.04 2.89
N CYS A 30 -3.96 -16.59 1.74
CA CYS A 30 -3.10 -17.76 1.61
C CYS A 30 -1.77 -17.33 0.99
N VAL A 31 -0.72 -18.12 1.24
CA VAL A 31 0.59 -17.94 0.64
C VAL A 31 0.75 -18.92 -0.52
N GLY A 32 1.35 -18.47 -1.60
CA GLY A 32 1.63 -19.31 -2.76
C GLY A 32 2.81 -18.81 -3.58
N MET A 33 3.15 -19.56 -4.61
CA MET A 33 4.18 -19.22 -5.58
C MET A 33 3.56 -18.69 -6.86
N THR A 34 4.31 -17.83 -7.54
CA THR A 34 3.99 -17.37 -8.89
C THR A 34 5.28 -17.06 -9.64
N SER A 35 5.20 -16.86 -10.94
CA SER A 35 6.32 -16.36 -11.73
C SER A 35 5.88 -15.17 -12.57
N LYS A 36 6.81 -14.26 -12.81
CA LYS A 36 6.59 -13.09 -13.68
C LYS A 36 7.68 -13.05 -14.75
N SER A 37 7.28 -12.70 -15.96
CA SER A 37 8.26 -12.34 -16.99
C SER A 37 8.68 -10.90 -16.76
N LEU A 38 9.92 -10.68 -16.39
CA LEU A 38 10.54 -9.37 -16.23
C LEU A 38 11.63 -9.25 -17.30
N SER A 39 11.46 -8.30 -18.25
CA SER A 39 12.34 -8.12 -19.40
C SER A 39 12.65 -9.42 -20.18
N GLY A 40 11.66 -10.30 -20.27
CA GLY A 40 11.78 -11.59 -20.95
C GLY A 40 12.37 -12.71 -20.10
N GLN A 41 12.83 -12.46 -18.87
CA GLN A 41 13.30 -13.45 -17.94
C GLN A 41 12.17 -13.87 -16.99
N SER A 42 12.03 -15.18 -16.75
CA SER A 42 11.08 -15.69 -15.75
C SER A 42 11.70 -15.57 -14.36
N VAL A 43 11.05 -14.84 -13.47
CA VAL A 43 11.47 -14.69 -12.07
C VAL A 43 10.39 -15.29 -11.19
N ASN A 44 10.78 -16.16 -10.26
CA ASN A 44 9.89 -16.80 -9.31
C ASN A 44 9.64 -15.87 -8.12
N PHE A 45 8.39 -15.85 -7.64
CA PHE A 45 7.96 -15.06 -6.50
C PHE A 45 7.17 -15.90 -5.52
N TRP A 46 7.17 -15.48 -4.27
CA TRP A 46 6.17 -15.83 -3.28
C TRP A 46 5.20 -14.67 -3.11
N GLY A 47 3.97 -14.95 -2.72
CA GLY A 47 3.01 -13.86 -2.54
C GLY A 47 1.75 -14.32 -1.84
N TYR A 48 0.92 -13.35 -1.54
CA TYR A 48 -0.41 -13.60 -0.98
C TYR A 48 -1.47 -13.68 -2.07
N TYR A 49 -2.55 -14.45 -1.79
CA TYR A 49 -3.78 -14.43 -2.58
C TYR A 49 -5.00 -14.53 -1.66
N ASP A 50 -6.12 -13.98 -2.09
CA ASP A 50 -7.38 -14.04 -1.34
C ASP A 50 -7.96 -15.45 -1.42
N CYS A 51 -8.09 -16.13 -0.28
CA CYS A 51 -8.70 -17.44 -0.14
C CYS A 51 -9.93 -17.44 0.77
N SER A 52 -10.58 -16.28 0.94
CA SER A 52 -11.78 -16.12 1.78
C SER A 52 -12.97 -16.99 1.35
N GLY A 53 -12.98 -17.50 0.13
CA GLY A 53 -14.00 -18.43 -0.39
C GLY A 53 -13.83 -19.90 0.03
N GLY A 54 -12.91 -20.20 0.93
CA GLY A 54 -12.53 -21.57 1.33
C GLY A 54 -11.54 -22.21 0.36
N MET A 55 -10.81 -23.24 0.82
CA MET A 55 -9.85 -23.99 -0.01
C MET A 55 -10.50 -24.77 -1.18
N MET A 56 -11.80 -24.69 -1.34
CA MET A 56 -12.62 -25.40 -2.33
C MET A 56 -13.01 -24.55 -3.53
N GLY A 57 -12.17 -23.62 -3.95
CA GLY A 57 -12.34 -22.92 -5.24
C GLY A 57 -11.94 -23.82 -6.40
N GLY A 58 -12.85 -24.64 -6.83
CA GLY A 58 -13.01 -25.42 -8.05
C GLY A 58 -11.77 -25.76 -8.88
N GLY A 59 -11.42 -27.03 -8.93
CA GLY A 59 -10.62 -27.62 -10.02
C GLY A 59 -9.49 -28.48 -9.53
N GLY A 60 -9.61 -29.77 -9.83
CA GLY A 60 -8.60 -30.83 -9.89
C GLY A 60 -7.31 -30.73 -9.10
N MET A 61 -6.75 -31.84 -8.73
CA MET A 61 -5.47 -31.97 -8.00
C MET A 61 -4.47 -30.86 -8.39
N GLY A 62 -4.45 -29.77 -7.59
CA GLY A 62 -3.61 -28.62 -7.89
C GLY A 62 -4.21 -27.25 -7.60
N GLY A 63 -5.27 -27.12 -6.81
CA GLY A 63 -5.90 -25.83 -6.46
C GLY A 63 -5.03 -24.95 -5.56
N MET A 64 -3.79 -24.67 -5.95
CA MET A 64 -3.04 -23.54 -5.43
C MET A 64 -3.56 -22.29 -6.12
N GLY A 65 -4.24 -21.41 -5.38
CA GLY A 65 -4.54 -20.07 -5.85
C GLY A 65 -3.24 -19.43 -6.33
N SER A 66 -3.30 -18.75 -7.47
CA SER A 66 -2.11 -18.09 -8.00
C SER A 66 -1.80 -16.88 -7.15
N ALA A 67 -0.69 -16.89 -6.43
CA ALA A 67 -0.20 -15.72 -5.72
C ALA A 67 0.00 -14.54 -6.68
N THR A 68 -0.21 -13.33 -6.19
CA THR A 68 0.06 -12.10 -6.94
C THR A 68 1.14 -11.28 -6.26
N VAL A 69 1.87 -10.49 -7.04
CA VAL A 69 2.87 -9.54 -6.52
C VAL A 69 2.63 -8.18 -7.17
N PRO A 70 2.26 -7.18 -6.39
CA PRO A 70 1.84 -7.23 -4.98
C PRO A 70 0.67 -8.19 -4.76
N GLY A 71 0.48 -8.63 -3.51
CA GLY A 71 -0.71 -9.36 -3.07
C GLY A 71 -2.00 -8.56 -3.24
N PRO A 72 -3.17 -9.05 -2.78
CA PRO A 72 -4.43 -8.32 -2.83
C PRO A 72 -4.36 -6.97 -2.11
N ILE A 73 -4.84 -5.90 -2.74
CA ILE A 73 -5.06 -4.62 -2.06
C ILE A 73 -6.38 -4.73 -1.30
N LEU A 74 -6.34 -4.46 0.01
CA LEU A 74 -7.51 -4.48 0.87
C LEU A 74 -8.00 -3.05 1.10
N GLU A 75 -9.32 -2.84 1.10
CA GLU A 75 -9.94 -1.56 1.47
C GLU A 75 -10.81 -1.75 2.71
N ILE A 76 -10.61 -0.89 3.72
CA ILE A 76 -11.40 -0.84 4.95
C ILE A 76 -11.76 0.60 5.28
N GLY A 77 -12.78 0.80 6.11
CA GLY A 77 -13.18 2.13 6.56
C GLY A 77 -12.67 2.45 7.97
N THR A 78 -12.56 3.73 8.28
CA THR A 78 -12.41 4.15 9.67
C THR A 78 -13.61 3.66 10.49
N GLY A 79 -13.33 3.08 11.64
CA GLY A 79 -14.32 2.45 12.51
C GLY A 79 -14.63 0.99 12.19
N ASP A 80 -14.23 0.46 11.02
CA ASP A 80 -14.36 -0.98 10.72
C ASP A 80 -13.41 -1.81 11.59
N THR A 81 -13.71 -3.09 11.74
CA THR A 81 -12.79 -4.09 12.29
C THR A 81 -12.36 -5.04 11.18
N LEU A 82 -11.08 -5.06 10.86
CA LEU A 82 -10.49 -6.04 9.96
C LEU A 82 -9.99 -7.24 10.78
N ASN A 83 -10.48 -8.43 10.49
CA ASN A 83 -9.89 -9.69 10.91
C ASN A 83 -9.22 -10.31 9.68
N LEU A 84 -7.91 -10.31 9.67
CA LEU A 84 -7.09 -10.78 8.56
C LEU A 84 -6.43 -12.11 8.94
N THR A 85 -6.97 -13.21 8.46
CA THR A 85 -6.46 -14.56 8.75
C THR A 85 -5.44 -14.97 7.68
N LEU A 86 -4.27 -15.40 8.13
CA LEU A 86 -3.28 -16.04 7.28
C LEU A 86 -3.45 -17.55 7.33
N ASN A 87 -3.65 -18.18 6.18
CA ASN A 87 -3.68 -19.64 6.06
C ASN A 87 -2.38 -20.12 5.40
N VAL A 88 -1.62 -20.90 6.15
CA VAL A 88 -0.39 -21.55 5.68
C VAL A 88 -0.67 -23.05 5.59
N ASN A 89 -0.35 -23.68 4.46
CA ASN A 89 -0.53 -25.09 4.25
C ASN A 89 0.80 -25.79 3.94
N MET A 90 0.80 -27.12 3.89
CA MET A 90 2.02 -27.92 3.67
C MET A 90 2.68 -27.69 2.29
N MET A 91 2.04 -27.03 1.36
CA MET A 91 2.58 -26.68 0.03
C MET A 91 3.06 -25.23 -0.04
N THR A 92 2.96 -24.49 1.05
CA THR A 92 3.48 -23.13 1.17
C THR A 92 5.01 -23.18 1.13
N PRO A 93 5.67 -22.32 0.36
CA PRO A 93 7.12 -22.24 0.38
C PRO A 93 7.61 -21.91 1.79
N MET A 94 8.44 -22.77 2.34
CA MET A 94 9.00 -22.60 3.69
C MET A 94 10.52 -22.68 3.63
N GLU A 95 11.15 -21.92 4.51
CA GLU A 95 12.59 -22.00 4.75
C GLU A 95 12.91 -22.83 6.00
N SER A 96 14.11 -23.38 6.06
CA SER A 96 14.58 -24.27 7.13
C SER A 96 15.09 -23.53 8.38
N SER A 97 14.44 -22.45 8.75
CA SER A 97 14.83 -21.58 9.87
C SER A 97 14.12 -21.94 11.19
N PRO A 98 14.59 -21.48 12.37
CA PRO A 98 13.85 -21.61 13.62
C PRO A 98 12.45 -20.96 13.57
N TYR A 99 12.22 -20.00 12.68
CA TYR A 99 10.92 -19.41 12.41
C TYR A 99 10.35 -19.92 11.08
N GLN A 100 9.97 -21.19 11.04
CA GLN A 100 9.30 -21.75 9.85
C GLN A 100 7.93 -21.13 9.67
N GLY A 101 7.61 -20.69 8.46
CA GLY A 101 6.29 -20.19 8.10
C GLY A 101 6.24 -18.72 7.66
N HIS A 102 5.07 -18.12 7.82
CA HIS A 102 4.82 -16.76 7.36
C HIS A 102 3.91 -16.03 8.33
N THR A 103 3.99 -14.70 8.33
CA THR A 103 3.10 -13.82 9.10
C THR A 103 2.52 -12.74 8.19
N ILE A 104 1.60 -11.94 8.73
CA ILE A 104 1.15 -10.69 8.14
C ILE A 104 1.43 -9.59 9.15
N HIS A 105 2.51 -8.83 8.95
CA HIS A 105 2.77 -7.62 9.71
C HIS A 105 1.93 -6.47 9.17
N LEU A 106 1.17 -5.82 10.04
CA LEU A 106 0.35 -4.64 9.74
C LEU A 106 1.21 -3.37 9.90
N HIS A 107 2.01 -3.07 8.90
CA HIS A 107 3.05 -2.06 8.97
C HIS A 107 2.51 -0.64 9.20
N GLY A 108 2.87 -0.05 10.34
CA GLY A 108 2.48 1.30 10.74
C GLY A 108 1.02 1.43 11.18
N ALA A 109 0.32 0.33 11.39
CA ALA A 109 -0.97 0.29 12.04
C ALA A 109 -0.81 0.41 13.56
N ASP A 110 -1.75 1.10 14.23
CA ASP A 110 -1.79 1.16 15.68
C ASP A 110 -2.54 -0.07 16.21
N VAL A 111 -1.80 -1.15 16.42
CA VAL A 111 -2.31 -2.43 16.93
C VAL A 111 -1.56 -2.84 18.19
N GLN A 112 -2.13 -3.79 18.93
CA GLN A 112 -1.40 -4.44 20.02
C GLN A 112 -0.26 -5.27 19.44
N THR A 113 0.81 -5.48 20.21
CA THR A 113 1.97 -6.28 19.77
C THR A 113 1.59 -7.73 19.44
N SER A 114 0.55 -8.27 20.05
CA SER A 114 -0.04 -9.57 19.70
C SER A 114 -0.71 -9.61 18.34
N GLU A 115 -1.01 -8.46 17.73
CA GLU A 115 -1.73 -8.32 16.47
C GLU A 115 -0.84 -7.76 15.34
N ASP A 116 0.42 -7.45 15.64
CA ASP A 116 1.29 -6.77 14.68
C ASP A 116 1.96 -7.71 13.67
N GLY A 117 1.89 -9.02 13.90
CA GLY A 117 2.43 -10.03 13.00
C GLY A 117 3.96 -10.12 12.98
N VAL A 118 4.63 -9.59 14.00
CA VAL A 118 6.07 -9.77 14.21
C VAL A 118 6.30 -11.02 15.08
N PRO A 119 7.04 -12.05 14.63
CA PRO A 119 7.17 -13.32 15.36
C PRO A 119 7.65 -13.16 16.80
N GLU A 120 8.58 -12.23 17.05
CA GLU A 120 9.17 -11.99 18.37
C GLU A 120 8.17 -11.42 19.37
N THR A 121 7.14 -10.72 18.92
CA THR A 121 6.11 -10.09 19.75
C THR A 121 4.78 -10.83 19.72
N ASN A 122 4.51 -11.56 18.64
CA ASN A 122 3.26 -12.30 18.40
C ASN A 122 3.33 -13.80 18.79
N GLY A 123 4.32 -14.21 19.60
CA GLY A 123 4.41 -15.56 20.12
C GLY A 123 4.77 -16.63 19.09
N ASN A 124 5.44 -16.30 18.01
CA ASN A 124 5.90 -17.21 16.94
C ASN A 124 4.76 -18.00 16.24
N THR A 125 3.56 -17.50 16.23
CA THR A 125 2.45 -18.11 15.52
C THR A 125 2.60 -17.81 14.02
N VAL A 126 3.10 -18.77 13.28
CA VAL A 126 3.45 -18.62 11.85
C VAL A 126 2.58 -19.47 10.95
N MET A 127 1.57 -20.13 11.51
CA MET A 127 0.71 -21.09 10.83
C MET A 127 -0.77 -20.82 11.14
N GLY A 128 -1.44 -19.99 10.33
CA GLY A 128 -2.89 -19.79 10.45
C GLY A 128 -3.33 -18.81 11.52
N ASP A 129 -2.58 -17.75 11.72
CA ASP A 129 -2.91 -16.70 12.68
C ASP A 129 -3.92 -15.68 12.12
N THR A 130 -4.63 -15.00 13.03
CA THR A 130 -5.57 -13.93 12.69
C THR A 130 -5.12 -12.64 13.35
N TYR A 131 -4.95 -11.61 12.55
CA TYR A 131 -4.53 -10.26 12.96
C TYR A 131 -5.73 -9.34 12.94
N THR A 132 -5.99 -8.64 14.04
CA THR A 132 -7.15 -7.75 14.17
C THR A 132 -6.73 -6.29 14.20
N TRP A 133 -7.38 -5.47 13.38
CA TRP A 133 -7.14 -4.03 13.35
C TRP A 133 -8.44 -3.25 13.20
N SER A 134 -8.60 -2.23 14.04
CA SER A 134 -9.75 -1.31 13.98
C SER A 134 -9.26 0.14 13.88
N PRO A 135 -8.98 0.65 12.67
CA PRO A 135 -8.50 2.02 12.51
C PRO A 135 -9.58 3.03 12.87
N SER A 136 -9.25 3.96 13.76
CA SER A 136 -10.12 5.07 14.11
C SER A 136 -10.03 6.21 13.09
N VAL A 137 -10.92 7.20 13.21
CA VAL A 137 -10.85 8.46 12.46
C VAL A 137 -9.49 9.13 12.72
N GLY A 138 -8.85 9.61 11.66
CA GLY A 138 -7.49 10.14 11.69
C GLY A 138 -6.42 9.14 11.29
N HIS A 139 -6.80 7.86 11.08
CA HIS A 139 -5.93 6.80 10.56
C HIS A 139 -6.21 6.48 9.08
N GLU A 140 -6.92 7.38 8.38
CA GLU A 140 -7.08 7.24 6.94
C GLU A 140 -5.73 7.30 6.24
N GLY A 141 -5.56 6.49 5.19
CA GLY A 141 -4.32 6.46 4.41
C GLY A 141 -3.95 5.09 3.91
N SER A 142 -2.69 4.96 3.54
CA SER A 142 -2.12 3.76 2.95
C SER A 142 -1.19 3.07 3.92
N TYR A 143 -1.37 1.77 4.09
CA TYR A 143 -0.61 0.92 5.00
C TYR A 143 -0.13 -0.32 4.25
N PRO A 144 1.17 -0.64 4.27
CA PRO A 144 1.60 -1.94 3.76
C PRO A 144 1.20 -3.04 4.73
N TYR A 145 0.98 -4.23 4.20
CA TYR A 145 1.09 -5.45 4.96
C TYR A 145 2.13 -6.36 4.30
N HIS A 146 2.87 -7.11 5.10
CA HIS A 146 3.94 -7.95 4.58
C HIS A 146 4.34 -9.06 5.56
N CYS A 147 5.08 -10.06 5.06
CA CYS A 147 5.64 -11.08 5.91
C CYS A 147 6.78 -10.50 6.76
N HIS A 148 6.83 -10.89 8.04
CA HIS A 148 7.89 -10.50 8.96
C HIS A 148 8.77 -11.68 9.43
N VAL A 149 8.60 -12.86 8.84
CA VAL A 149 9.53 -13.98 8.95
C VAL A 149 10.60 -13.79 7.88
N HIS A 150 11.89 -13.82 8.26
CA HIS A 150 12.99 -13.55 7.31
C HIS A 150 12.69 -12.34 6.43
N THR A 151 12.34 -11.24 7.06
CA THR A 151 11.67 -10.08 6.47
C THR A 151 12.31 -9.62 5.17
N VAL A 152 13.65 -9.54 5.12
CA VAL A 152 14.36 -9.05 3.93
C VAL A 152 14.12 -9.97 2.74
N LYS A 153 14.24 -11.29 2.93
CA LYS A 153 14.03 -12.24 1.85
C LYS A 153 12.57 -12.36 1.43
N HIS A 154 11.65 -12.48 2.40
CA HIS A 154 10.23 -12.63 2.08
C HIS A 154 9.65 -11.37 1.41
N LEU A 155 10.12 -10.18 1.79
CA LEU A 155 9.80 -8.95 1.06
C LEU A 155 10.34 -8.98 -0.36
N GLU A 156 11.62 -9.33 -0.54
CA GLU A 156 12.22 -9.44 -1.88
C GLU A 156 11.47 -10.47 -2.73
N MET A 157 11.09 -11.61 -2.16
CA MET A 157 10.29 -12.63 -2.82
C MET A 157 8.89 -12.17 -3.23
N GLY A 158 8.39 -11.03 -2.71
CA GLY A 158 7.11 -10.45 -3.13
C GLY A 158 5.98 -10.55 -2.11
N MET A 159 6.26 -10.96 -0.87
CA MET A 159 5.24 -11.14 0.18
C MET A 159 4.84 -9.81 0.83
N TYR A 160 4.20 -8.97 0.06
CA TYR A 160 3.69 -7.65 0.50
C TYR A 160 2.48 -7.21 -0.33
N SER A 161 1.68 -6.31 0.23
CA SER A 161 0.69 -5.49 -0.47
C SER A 161 0.24 -4.32 0.39
N ALA A 162 -1.00 -3.86 0.21
CA ALA A 162 -1.52 -2.65 0.84
C ALA A 162 -2.89 -2.84 1.46
N ILE A 163 -3.13 -2.13 2.56
CA ILE A 163 -4.44 -1.85 3.13
C ILE A 163 -4.69 -0.35 2.95
N ILE A 164 -5.81 0.00 2.35
CA ILE A 164 -6.25 1.39 2.19
C ILE A 164 -7.37 1.65 3.19
N VAL A 165 -7.09 2.52 4.16
CA VAL A 165 -8.10 2.98 5.12
C VAL A 165 -8.78 4.22 4.55
N ARG A 166 -10.09 4.11 4.32
CA ARG A 166 -10.90 5.15 3.70
C ARG A 166 -11.85 5.80 4.71
N PRO A 167 -12.11 7.10 4.58
CA PRO A 167 -13.17 7.73 5.36
C PRO A 167 -14.55 7.23 4.94
N ARG A 168 -15.48 7.19 5.90
CA ARG A 168 -16.89 6.85 5.68
C ARG A 168 -17.79 8.05 5.95
N ASP A 169 -18.95 8.10 5.29
CA ASP A 169 -20.04 9.00 5.65
C ASP A 169 -20.84 8.45 6.86
N ALA A 170 -21.80 9.23 7.32
CA ALA A 170 -22.67 8.84 8.45
C ALA A 170 -23.54 7.60 8.13
N SER A 171 -23.73 7.26 6.88
CA SER A 171 -24.46 6.07 6.43
C SER A 171 -23.56 4.85 6.26
N GLY A 172 -22.25 4.99 6.52
CA GLY A 172 -21.27 3.92 6.41
C GLY A 172 -20.70 3.72 4.99
N ASN A 173 -21.00 4.57 4.01
CA ASN A 173 -20.46 4.46 2.66
C ASN A 173 -19.03 5.02 2.59
N PHE A 174 -18.18 4.43 1.78
CA PHE A 174 -16.86 4.97 1.49
C PHE A 174 -16.93 6.32 0.79
N LEU A 175 -16.25 7.31 1.34
CA LEU A 175 -16.05 8.60 0.69
C LEU A 175 -14.87 8.53 -0.28
N ASN A 176 -15.01 9.18 -1.44
CA ASN A 176 -13.88 9.38 -2.37
C ASN A 176 -13.02 10.56 -1.90
N ARG A 177 -12.39 10.39 -0.72
CA ARG A 177 -11.50 11.34 -0.06
C ARG A 177 -10.27 10.63 0.47
N LEU A 178 -9.18 11.38 0.66
CA LEU A 178 -8.00 10.81 1.32
C LEU A 178 -8.21 10.66 2.83
N ASN A 179 -8.93 11.61 3.45
CA ASN A 179 -9.33 11.63 4.86
C ASN A 179 -10.72 12.28 5.01
N GLN A 180 -11.15 12.59 6.23
CA GLN A 180 -12.47 13.21 6.47
C GLN A 180 -12.61 14.62 5.89
N ASP A 181 -11.52 15.33 5.62
CA ASP A 181 -11.57 16.68 5.04
C ASP A 181 -12.11 16.66 3.59
N ALA A 182 -13.17 17.42 3.36
CA ALA A 182 -13.79 17.56 2.04
C ALA A 182 -12.83 18.14 0.97
N ALA A 183 -11.80 18.90 1.35
CA ALA A 183 -10.78 19.40 0.45
C ALA A 183 -9.99 18.27 -0.21
N THR A 184 -9.93 17.08 0.41
CA THR A 184 -9.23 15.89 -0.08
C THR A 184 -10.05 15.00 -1.03
N THR A 185 -11.22 15.49 -1.48
CA THR A 185 -12.08 14.77 -2.44
C THR A 185 -11.37 14.56 -3.77
N TYR A 186 -11.46 13.34 -4.33
CA TYR A 186 -10.90 12.98 -5.62
C TYR A 186 -11.96 12.34 -6.53
N ASN A 187 -11.69 12.32 -7.83
CA ASN A 187 -12.53 11.68 -8.83
C ASN A 187 -11.96 10.33 -9.28
N TYR A 188 -10.63 10.21 -9.26
CA TYR A 188 -9.90 9.02 -9.65
C TYR A 188 -8.82 8.73 -8.62
N SER A 189 -8.51 7.45 -8.40
CA SER A 189 -7.37 7.06 -7.56
C SER A 189 -6.63 5.87 -8.14
N GLN A 190 -5.32 5.82 -7.86
CA GLN A 190 -4.48 4.64 -8.11
C GLN A 190 -3.55 4.39 -6.93
N VAL A 191 -3.27 3.12 -6.67
CA VAL A 191 -2.28 2.69 -5.68
C VAL A 191 -0.99 2.31 -6.40
N TYR A 192 0.09 2.92 -5.99
CA TYR A 192 1.44 2.74 -6.52
C TYR A 192 2.30 2.03 -5.46
N VAL A 193 2.41 0.71 -5.56
CA VAL A 193 3.34 -0.08 -4.75
C VAL A 193 4.68 -0.10 -5.46
N LEU A 194 5.67 0.53 -4.87
CA LEU A 194 7.01 0.67 -5.41
C LEU A 194 7.85 -0.53 -4.95
N SER A 195 8.44 -1.28 -5.87
CA SER A 195 9.28 -2.42 -5.52
C SER A 195 10.46 -2.59 -6.46
N THR A 196 11.48 -3.26 -5.97
CA THR A 196 12.70 -3.62 -6.70
C THR A 196 12.89 -5.12 -6.64
N VAL A 197 13.60 -5.70 -7.59
CA VAL A 197 13.87 -7.13 -7.67
C VAL A 197 15.31 -7.38 -8.02
N ASP A 198 16.02 -8.07 -7.15
CA ASP A 198 17.34 -8.64 -7.41
C ASP A 198 17.19 -10.14 -7.72
N PRO A 199 17.37 -10.59 -8.98
CA PRO A 199 17.16 -11.99 -9.36
C PRO A 199 17.99 -12.99 -8.56
N ALA A 200 19.12 -12.58 -8.00
CA ALA A 200 19.97 -13.46 -7.19
C ALA A 200 19.24 -14.00 -5.97
N TYR A 201 18.35 -13.17 -5.37
CA TYR A 201 17.56 -13.60 -4.20
C TYR A 201 16.42 -14.55 -4.55
N HIS A 202 15.97 -14.53 -5.81
CA HIS A 202 14.88 -15.37 -6.29
C HIS A 202 15.34 -16.77 -6.74
N THR A 203 16.65 -16.99 -6.85
CA THR A 203 17.27 -18.29 -7.18
C THR A 203 17.96 -18.94 -5.99
N ALA A 204 18.27 -18.17 -4.94
CA ALA A 204 18.94 -18.67 -3.75
C ALA A 204 18.04 -19.61 -2.97
N THR A 205 18.58 -20.76 -2.57
CA THR A 205 17.92 -21.74 -1.70
C THR A 205 18.42 -21.56 -0.26
N GLY A 206 17.49 -21.46 0.69
CA GLY A 206 17.78 -21.39 2.13
C GLY A 206 18.17 -19.99 2.64
N ASP A 207 18.46 -19.92 3.93
CA ASP A 207 18.70 -18.68 4.71
C ASP A 207 20.09 -18.07 4.51
N SER A 208 20.93 -18.69 3.70
CA SER A 208 22.32 -18.27 3.51
C SER A 208 22.51 -17.05 2.61
N THR A 209 21.43 -16.43 2.17
CA THR A 209 21.52 -15.27 1.29
C THR A 209 21.99 -14.06 2.08
N VAL A 210 23.23 -13.66 1.89
CA VAL A 210 23.79 -12.46 2.49
C VAL A 210 23.39 -11.26 1.64
N PHE A 211 22.64 -10.32 2.22
CA PHE A 211 22.19 -9.11 1.54
C PHE A 211 23.27 -8.03 1.36
N ALA A 212 24.55 -8.38 1.54
CA ALA A 212 25.67 -7.43 1.44
C ALA A 212 25.80 -6.77 0.06
N ASP A 213 25.42 -7.48 -1.00
CA ASP A 213 25.62 -7.07 -2.39
C ASP A 213 24.29 -6.91 -3.15
N TYR A 214 23.27 -6.35 -2.47
CA TYR A 214 21.98 -6.12 -3.12
C TYR A 214 22.12 -5.26 -4.39
N ASN A 215 21.80 -5.87 -5.53
CA ASN A 215 21.94 -5.26 -6.84
C ASN A 215 20.68 -5.46 -7.70
N PRO A 216 19.59 -4.70 -7.44
CA PRO A 216 18.34 -4.88 -8.14
C PRO A 216 18.49 -4.62 -9.64
N GLN A 217 17.90 -5.48 -10.44
CA GLN A 217 17.90 -5.40 -11.90
C GLN A 217 16.52 -5.05 -12.47
N TYR A 218 15.45 -5.28 -11.70
CA TYR A 218 14.10 -4.92 -12.11
C TYR A 218 13.48 -3.95 -11.11
N PHE A 219 12.76 -2.97 -11.66
CA PHE A 219 12.14 -1.88 -10.95
C PHE A 219 10.67 -1.84 -11.34
N LEU A 220 9.79 -1.96 -10.33
CA LEU A 220 8.39 -2.22 -10.57
C LEU A 220 7.50 -1.14 -9.93
N LEU A 221 6.39 -0.88 -10.59
CA LEU A 221 5.28 -0.11 -10.06
C LEU A 221 4.05 -1.01 -10.04
N SER A 222 3.56 -1.34 -8.83
CA SER A 222 2.48 -2.31 -8.61
C SER A 222 2.70 -3.62 -9.38
N GLY A 223 3.92 -4.16 -9.28
CA GLY A 223 4.32 -5.43 -9.85
C GLY A 223 4.53 -5.45 -11.37
N ARG A 224 4.62 -4.29 -12.02
CA ARG A 224 4.81 -4.15 -13.47
C ARG A 224 6.03 -3.28 -13.79
N GLU A 225 6.77 -3.66 -14.80
CA GLU A 225 7.77 -2.79 -15.42
C GLU A 225 7.09 -1.65 -16.18
N GLY A 226 7.71 -0.49 -16.20
CA GLY A 226 7.24 0.68 -16.95
C GLY A 226 8.46 1.48 -17.42
N LYS A 227 9.26 0.89 -18.30
CA LYS A 227 10.59 1.38 -18.66
C LYS A 227 10.57 2.66 -19.50
N THR A 228 9.47 2.91 -20.18
CA THR A 228 9.32 4.09 -21.04
C THR A 228 7.92 4.68 -20.93
N THR A 229 7.77 5.92 -21.36
CA THR A 229 6.47 6.59 -21.45
C THR A 229 5.52 5.93 -22.47
N GLY A 230 6.08 5.21 -23.46
CA GLY A 230 5.32 4.42 -24.45
C GLY A 230 4.84 3.07 -23.92
N ALA A 231 5.54 2.52 -22.92
CA ALA A 231 5.21 1.25 -22.24
C ALA A 231 5.16 1.47 -20.72
N PRO A 232 4.17 2.21 -20.20
CA PRO A 232 4.05 2.51 -18.77
C PRO A 232 3.59 1.29 -17.98
N ALA A 233 3.97 1.21 -16.70
CA ALA A 233 3.54 0.17 -15.78
C ALA A 233 2.02 0.22 -15.53
N LEU A 234 1.49 1.42 -15.36
CA LEU A 234 0.08 1.69 -15.08
C LEU A 234 -0.43 2.82 -15.98
N THR A 235 -1.69 2.71 -16.38
CA THR A 235 -2.39 3.75 -17.14
C THR A 235 -3.67 4.17 -16.44
N LEU A 236 -4.03 5.44 -16.55
CA LEU A 236 -5.28 6.01 -16.10
C LEU A 236 -5.84 6.92 -17.20
N ALA A 237 -7.06 6.64 -17.64
CA ALA A 237 -7.84 7.59 -18.42
C ALA A 237 -8.72 8.41 -17.46
N ALA A 238 -8.59 9.71 -17.48
CA ALA A 238 -9.29 10.61 -16.57
C ALA A 238 -9.89 11.78 -17.34
N ALA A 239 -10.93 12.39 -16.81
CA ALA A 239 -11.49 13.59 -17.40
C ALA A 239 -10.69 14.84 -16.96
N ARG A 240 -10.68 15.84 -17.82
CA ARG A 240 -10.08 17.16 -17.54
C ARG A 240 -10.76 17.84 -16.34
N ASN A 241 -10.04 18.75 -15.67
CA ASN A 241 -10.50 19.48 -14.49
C ASN A 241 -10.89 18.56 -13.30
N LYS A 242 -10.42 17.31 -13.30
CA LYS A 242 -10.71 16.35 -12.22
C LYS A 242 -9.51 16.17 -11.33
N LYS A 243 -9.79 15.86 -10.07
CA LYS A 243 -8.75 15.55 -9.07
C LYS A 243 -8.39 14.06 -9.12
N VAL A 244 -7.10 13.79 -9.10
CA VAL A 244 -6.53 12.44 -9.07
C VAL A 244 -5.79 12.26 -7.74
N ALA A 245 -6.09 11.18 -7.05
CA ALA A 245 -5.34 10.70 -5.89
C ALA A 245 -4.33 9.64 -6.32
N LEU A 246 -3.08 9.76 -5.89
CA LEU A 246 -2.12 8.66 -5.95
C LEU A 246 -1.68 8.30 -4.53
N ARG A 247 -1.60 6.99 -4.28
CA ARG A 247 -1.18 6.42 -3.00
C ARG A 247 0.12 5.69 -3.21
N LEU A 248 1.21 6.25 -2.70
CA LEU A 248 2.57 5.74 -2.88
C LEU A 248 2.95 4.89 -1.66
N ILE A 249 3.44 3.68 -1.89
CA ILE A 249 3.81 2.71 -0.86
C ILE A 249 5.17 2.13 -1.21
N GLY A 250 6.19 2.42 -0.41
CA GLY A 250 7.58 1.99 -0.63
C GLY A 250 7.82 0.58 -0.10
N MET A 251 7.78 -0.41 -1.00
CA MET A 251 8.13 -1.81 -0.72
C MET A 251 9.41 -2.24 -1.44
N HIS A 252 10.26 -1.30 -1.76
CA HIS A 252 11.56 -1.49 -2.37
C HIS A 252 12.68 -1.45 -1.33
N SER A 253 13.84 -2.00 -1.67
CA SER A 253 15.04 -2.02 -0.83
C SER A 253 16.09 -0.98 -1.30
N THR A 254 15.64 0.15 -1.85
CA THR A 254 16.46 1.26 -2.36
C THR A 254 15.90 2.59 -1.87
N ASN A 255 16.44 3.72 -2.30
CA ASN A 255 15.70 4.99 -2.22
C ASN A 255 14.91 5.22 -3.50
N SER A 256 13.90 6.06 -3.44
CA SER A 256 13.18 6.48 -4.64
C SER A 256 12.71 7.93 -4.54
N THR A 257 12.52 8.55 -5.71
CA THR A 257 11.92 9.89 -5.84
C THR A 257 10.74 9.80 -6.79
N PHE A 258 9.58 10.23 -6.32
CA PHE A 258 8.37 10.37 -7.11
C PHE A 258 8.27 11.77 -7.71
N GLN A 259 7.85 11.85 -8.98
CA GLN A 259 7.61 13.08 -9.73
C GLN A 259 6.43 12.88 -10.70
N ILE A 260 5.82 13.98 -11.15
CA ILE A 260 4.87 13.97 -12.27
C ILE A 260 5.44 14.91 -13.34
N LYS A 261 5.53 14.45 -14.58
CA LYS A 261 5.98 15.27 -15.72
C LYS A 261 4.94 15.30 -16.83
N ASP A 262 4.90 16.40 -17.57
CA ASP A 262 4.15 16.45 -18.84
C ASP A 262 4.98 15.86 -20.01
N THR A 263 4.40 15.90 -21.21
CA THR A 263 5.05 15.41 -22.44
C THR A 263 6.32 16.20 -22.83
N ASN A 264 6.48 17.41 -22.31
CA ASN A 264 7.66 18.26 -22.54
C ASN A 264 8.72 18.08 -21.44
N GLY A 265 8.48 17.19 -20.46
CA GLY A 265 9.38 16.96 -19.35
C GLY A 265 9.24 17.96 -18.18
N ASN A 266 8.29 18.89 -18.23
CA ASN A 266 8.08 19.87 -17.15
C ASN A 266 7.44 19.20 -15.94
N LEU A 267 7.97 19.47 -14.77
CA LEU A 267 7.44 19.00 -13.49
C LEU A 267 6.06 19.60 -13.22
N LYS A 268 5.14 18.78 -12.69
CA LYS A 268 3.80 19.17 -12.26
C LYS A 268 3.69 19.10 -10.75
N PRO A 269 3.12 20.12 -10.12
CA PRO A 269 2.91 20.13 -8.68
C PRO A 269 1.82 19.14 -8.27
N PHE A 270 1.99 18.58 -7.09
CA PHE A 270 1.01 17.77 -6.38
C PHE A 270 1.05 18.09 -4.88
N THR A 271 -0.05 17.92 -4.19
CA THR A 271 -0.14 18.19 -2.75
C THR A 271 -0.19 16.89 -1.97
N VAL A 272 0.73 16.72 -1.04
CA VAL A 272 0.79 15.60 -0.10
C VAL A 272 -0.09 15.95 1.10
N TYR A 273 -1.06 15.11 1.38
CA TYR A 273 -2.00 15.26 2.50
C TYR A 273 -1.73 14.30 3.64
N ILE A 274 -1.24 13.10 3.33
CA ILE A 274 -0.99 12.04 4.31
C ILE A 274 0.44 11.52 4.13
N ARG A 275 1.14 11.33 5.24
CA ARG A 275 2.43 10.64 5.31
C ARG A 275 2.34 9.56 6.37
N ASP A 276 2.80 8.36 6.00
CA ASP A 276 2.91 7.22 6.89
C ASP A 276 1.63 6.94 7.71
N GLY A 277 0.47 7.04 7.02
CA GLY A 277 -0.85 6.79 7.61
C GLY A 277 -1.37 7.90 8.52
N ARG A 278 -0.76 9.10 8.48
CA ARG A 278 -1.20 10.25 9.28
C ARG A 278 -1.37 11.49 8.40
N ALA A 279 -2.49 12.18 8.60
CA ALA A 279 -2.73 13.45 7.94
C ALA A 279 -1.67 14.48 8.36
N LEU A 280 -1.11 15.18 7.38
CA LEU A 280 -0.19 16.28 7.67
C LEU A 280 -0.97 17.45 8.28
N PRO A 281 -0.50 18.07 9.37
CA PRO A 281 -1.14 19.25 9.95
C PRO A 281 -1.27 20.38 8.93
N THR A 282 -0.31 20.49 8.02
CA THR A 282 -0.34 21.40 6.88
C THR A 282 0.04 20.63 5.62
N PRO A 283 -0.88 20.42 4.66
CA PRO A 283 -0.58 19.77 3.39
C PRO A 283 0.54 20.50 2.64
N LYS A 284 1.41 19.73 1.98
CA LYS A 284 2.59 20.28 1.30
C LYS A 284 2.48 20.10 -0.21
N THR A 285 2.52 21.21 -0.94
CA THR A 285 2.61 21.20 -2.40
C THR A 285 4.07 21.17 -2.84
N VAL A 286 4.41 20.13 -3.60
CA VAL A 286 5.77 19.88 -4.09
C VAL A 286 5.74 19.40 -5.54
N THR A 287 6.87 19.35 -6.21
CA THR A 287 7.03 18.77 -7.55
C THR A 287 7.85 17.48 -7.54
N SER A 288 8.39 17.13 -6.37
CA SER A 288 9.22 15.95 -6.14
C SER A 288 9.05 15.48 -4.70
N LEU A 289 9.03 14.17 -4.48
CA LEU A 289 8.86 13.58 -3.15
C LEU A 289 9.69 12.31 -3.04
N ASP A 290 10.57 12.27 -2.04
CA ASP A 290 11.31 11.06 -1.73
C ASP A 290 10.44 10.07 -0.94
N ILE A 291 10.53 8.80 -1.35
CA ILE A 291 9.89 7.65 -0.70
C ILE A 291 10.98 6.62 -0.43
N SER A 292 11.29 6.42 0.84
CA SER A 292 12.19 5.38 1.31
C SER A 292 11.45 4.07 1.60
N PRO A 293 12.14 2.95 1.81
CA PRO A 293 11.52 1.69 2.21
C PRO A 293 10.57 1.87 3.41
N GLY A 294 9.38 1.27 3.34
CA GLY A 294 8.34 1.35 4.37
C GLY A 294 7.58 2.67 4.44
N GLN A 295 8.02 3.73 3.78
CA GLN A 295 7.30 5.00 3.76
C GLN A 295 6.09 4.98 2.82
N ARG A 296 5.08 5.80 3.17
CA ARG A 296 3.86 5.98 2.37
C ARG A 296 3.54 7.46 2.23
N ALA A 297 2.88 7.78 1.12
CA ALA A 297 2.33 9.12 0.91
C ALA A 297 1.04 9.06 0.10
N ASP A 298 0.02 9.76 0.56
CA ASP A 298 -1.21 9.95 -0.21
C ASP A 298 -1.28 11.40 -0.66
N LEU A 299 -1.44 11.59 -1.97
CA LEU A 299 -1.33 12.88 -2.61
C LEU A 299 -2.47 13.15 -3.60
N LEU A 300 -2.73 14.42 -3.86
CA LEU A 300 -3.72 14.91 -4.81
C LEU A 300 -3.10 15.91 -5.78
N PHE A 301 -3.61 15.92 -7.01
CA PHE A 301 -3.43 16.99 -7.97
C PHE A 301 -4.67 17.14 -8.85
N THR A 302 -4.81 18.30 -9.48
CA THR A 302 -5.91 18.60 -10.41
C THR A 302 -5.38 18.56 -11.84
N LEU A 303 -6.06 17.82 -12.70
CA LEU A 303 -5.78 17.80 -14.13
C LEU A 303 -6.20 19.11 -14.79
N PRO A 304 -5.47 19.60 -15.79
CA PRO A 304 -5.80 20.86 -16.47
C PRO A 304 -7.10 20.78 -17.28
N SER A 305 -7.57 21.94 -17.75
CA SER A 305 -8.75 22.06 -18.62
C SER A 305 -8.49 21.65 -20.07
N THR A 306 -7.23 21.68 -20.50
CA THR A 306 -6.80 21.25 -21.83
C THR A 306 -6.47 19.75 -21.82
N SER A 307 -6.74 19.06 -22.92
CA SER A 307 -6.35 17.66 -23.09
C SER A 307 -4.84 17.49 -23.04
N GLY A 308 -4.39 16.35 -22.55
CA GLY A 308 -2.96 16.11 -22.43
C GLY A 308 -2.63 14.73 -21.85
N THR A 309 -1.35 14.56 -21.61
CA THR A 309 -0.80 13.37 -20.97
C THR A 309 0.23 13.76 -19.93
N TRP A 310 0.10 13.22 -18.74
CA TRP A 310 1.09 13.32 -17.68
C TRP A 310 1.67 11.96 -17.38
N TYR A 311 2.92 11.94 -16.96
CA TYR A 311 3.67 10.75 -16.58
C TYR A 311 4.08 10.83 -15.11
N PRO A 312 3.28 10.26 -14.19
CA PRO A 312 3.80 9.94 -12.87
C PRO A 312 4.99 9.01 -13.02
N GLN A 313 6.10 9.31 -12.37
CA GLN A 313 7.33 8.51 -12.50
C GLN A 313 8.00 8.31 -11.14
N VAL A 314 8.65 7.16 -10.99
CA VAL A 314 9.47 6.82 -9.84
C VAL A 314 10.90 6.63 -10.31
N VAL A 315 11.82 7.45 -9.78
CA VAL A 315 13.26 7.29 -9.99
C VAL A 315 13.81 6.50 -8.82
N TYR A 316 14.17 5.24 -9.04
CA TYR A 316 14.85 4.40 -8.06
C TYR A 316 16.32 4.76 -7.99
N LYS A 317 16.87 4.82 -6.76
CA LYS A 317 18.20 5.34 -6.49
C LYS A 317 18.99 4.40 -5.58
N LYS A 318 20.29 4.36 -5.77
CA LYS A 318 21.21 3.64 -4.88
C LYS A 318 21.16 4.23 -3.46
N LEU A 319 21.16 3.37 -2.45
CA LEU A 319 21.23 3.82 -1.05
C LEU A 319 22.53 4.54 -0.75
N ARG A 320 23.63 4.10 -1.35
CA ARG A 320 24.97 4.56 -1.06
C ARG A 320 25.22 6.03 -1.45
N ASP A 321 24.78 6.44 -2.63
CA ASP A 321 25.16 7.72 -3.24
C ASP A 321 23.99 8.47 -3.91
N ASN A 322 22.77 7.93 -3.81
CA ASN A 322 21.56 8.41 -4.48
C ASN A 322 21.67 8.47 -6.02
N ALA A 323 22.66 7.82 -6.61
CA ALA A 323 22.73 7.70 -8.07
C ALA A 323 21.50 6.92 -8.58
N PRO A 324 20.92 7.32 -9.72
CA PRO A 324 19.75 6.64 -10.26
C PRO A 324 20.10 5.23 -10.75
N TYR A 325 19.23 4.25 -10.43
CA TYR A 325 19.21 2.94 -11.05
C TYR A 325 18.36 2.97 -12.32
N ALA A 326 17.11 3.37 -12.18
CA ALA A 326 16.13 3.35 -13.25
C ALA A 326 14.95 4.28 -12.95
N THR A 327 14.18 4.59 -13.99
CA THR A 327 12.90 5.29 -13.87
C THR A 327 11.77 4.38 -14.35
N VAL A 328 10.70 4.29 -13.54
CA VAL A 328 9.47 3.57 -13.89
C VAL A 328 8.36 4.58 -14.09
N TYR A 329 7.60 4.42 -15.17
CA TYR A 329 6.58 5.37 -15.61
C TYR A 329 5.16 4.80 -15.40
N GLY A 330 4.28 5.64 -14.88
CA GLY A 330 2.85 5.57 -15.10
C GLY A 330 2.42 6.54 -16.20
N LYS A 331 1.16 6.48 -16.63
CA LYS A 331 0.59 7.36 -17.66
C LYS A 331 -0.83 7.76 -17.29
N ILE A 332 -1.12 9.06 -17.35
CA ILE A 332 -2.46 9.62 -17.18
C ILE A 332 -2.81 10.42 -18.42
N THR A 333 -3.90 10.03 -19.10
CA THR A 333 -4.45 10.75 -20.26
C THR A 333 -5.75 11.44 -19.88
N PHE A 334 -5.97 12.66 -20.37
CA PHE A 334 -7.14 13.47 -20.02
C PHE A 334 -7.54 14.46 -21.11
#